data_9c0a5edee3c1c23601074aed3ee293f7
#
_entry.id   9c0a5edee3c1c23601074aed3ee293f7
#
_cell.length_a   1.000
_cell.length_b   1.000
_cell.length_c   1.000
_cell.angle_alpha   90.00
_cell.angle_beta   90.00
_cell.angle_gamma   90.00
#
_symmetry.space_group_name_H-M   'P 1'
#
loop_
_entity.id
_entity.type
_entity.pdbx_description
1 polymer ?
#
loop_
_entity_poly.entity_id
_entity_poly.type
_entity_poly.pdbx_seq_one_letter_code
_entity_poly.pdbx_strand_id
1 'polypeptide(L)'
;LNDTLIYGGNSPNVYTGLIGEAGNDTYIVDKALLGSLSYVHILDNTNEQNTLYLKSVSADEIILKQASADRIITFNDSTATIHFGEGLLSSIVFDDGTTWDKAQIEQHIAKTVVGTFDNDVVETATANQTYSYTLDTGADTLIFKVLDDIDNLGGNSNGEWTDFNLSENDKLDLSQLLINNNGNLQEFITVKDTQAGVVMSVDRDGSNQSTYHSQELILLTAKHYTLEDLMASNAFIH
;
A
#
# COMPACT_ATOMS: atom_id res chain seq x y z
N LEU A 1 26.92 -13.83 14.72
CA LEU A 1 27.62 -12.55 14.51
C LEU A 1 26.61 -11.53 13.97
N ASN A 2 26.92 -10.25 14.17
CA ASN A 2 26.09 -9.18 13.56
C ASN A 2 26.55 -9.00 12.10
N ASP A 3 25.73 -9.41 11.17
CA ASP A 3 26.05 -9.43 9.76
C ASP A 3 25.27 -8.34 8.99
N THR A 4 25.77 -7.99 7.80
CA THR A 4 25.05 -7.11 6.87
C THR A 4 24.86 -7.84 5.56
N LEU A 5 23.59 -8.15 5.24
CA LEU A 5 23.19 -8.84 4.05
C LEU A 5 22.53 -7.88 3.06
N ILE A 6 23.03 -7.83 1.84
CA ILE A 6 22.57 -6.89 0.82
C ILE A 6 21.96 -7.68 -0.34
N TYR A 7 20.70 -7.37 -0.70
CA TYR A 7 20.11 -7.88 -1.92
C TYR A 7 20.80 -7.26 -3.14
N GLY A 8 21.46 -8.08 -3.93
CA GLY A 8 22.30 -7.62 -5.03
C GLY A 8 21.60 -7.40 -6.38
N GLY A 9 20.32 -7.73 -6.50
CA GLY A 9 19.48 -7.38 -7.65
C GLY A 9 19.94 -7.93 -9.00
N ASN A 10 20.24 -9.22 -9.13
CA ASN A 10 20.84 -9.73 -10.37
C ASN A 10 19.94 -10.60 -11.26
N SER A 11 18.65 -10.74 -10.97
CA SER A 11 17.80 -11.55 -11.86
C SER A 11 16.32 -11.17 -11.68
N PRO A 12 15.59 -10.90 -12.76
CA PRO A 12 14.23 -10.35 -12.66
C PRO A 12 13.16 -11.31 -12.13
N ASN A 13 13.48 -12.56 -11.83
CA ASN A 13 12.48 -13.58 -11.49
C ASN A 13 13.02 -14.64 -10.54
N VAL A 14 13.72 -14.27 -9.46
CA VAL A 14 14.37 -15.24 -8.60
C VAL A 14 13.99 -15.08 -7.13
N TYR A 15 13.70 -16.20 -6.51
CA TYR A 15 13.73 -16.35 -5.07
C TYR A 15 15.14 -16.07 -4.54
N THR A 16 15.23 -15.18 -3.56
CA THR A 16 16.48 -14.87 -2.87
C THR A 16 16.25 -14.99 -1.36
N GLY A 17 16.96 -15.90 -0.73
CA GLY A 17 17.03 -16.00 0.74
C GLY A 17 18.15 -15.12 1.27
N LEU A 18 17.84 -14.24 2.21
CA LEU A 18 18.80 -13.51 3.05
C LEU A 18 18.81 -14.20 4.42
N ILE A 19 19.90 -14.85 4.80
CA ILE A 19 19.99 -15.71 5.99
C ILE A 19 21.05 -15.12 6.92
N GLY A 20 20.62 -14.53 8.07
CA GLY A 20 21.51 -13.89 9.05
C GLY A 20 22.07 -14.87 10.09
N GLU A 21 21.35 -15.96 10.36
CA GLU A 21 21.65 -16.95 11.39
C GLU A 21 21.51 -16.39 12.81
N ALA A 22 22.60 -16.10 13.51
CA ALA A 22 22.57 -15.67 14.90
C ALA A 22 23.30 -14.34 15.09
N GLY A 23 22.65 -13.37 15.68
CA GLY A 23 23.14 -12.02 15.93
C GLY A 23 22.12 -10.95 15.60
N ASN A 24 22.49 -9.71 15.76
CA ASN A 24 21.64 -8.59 15.36
C ASN A 24 22.02 -8.18 13.94
N ASP A 25 21.23 -8.62 12.97
CA ASP A 25 21.61 -8.54 11.59
C ASP A 25 20.92 -7.37 10.86
N THR A 26 21.55 -6.92 9.79
CA THR A 26 21.05 -5.83 8.95
C THR A 26 20.83 -6.35 7.54
N TYR A 27 19.59 -6.24 7.08
CA TYR A 27 19.17 -6.58 5.73
C TYR A 27 18.96 -5.30 4.92
N ILE A 28 19.57 -5.22 3.75
CA ILE A 28 19.43 -4.06 2.86
C ILE A 28 18.79 -4.54 1.57
N VAL A 29 17.60 -4.04 1.27
CA VAL A 29 16.89 -4.29 0.03
C VAL A 29 16.61 -2.97 -0.67
N ASP A 30 17.18 -2.79 -1.87
CA ASP A 30 16.89 -1.63 -2.72
C ASP A 30 15.76 -2.00 -3.69
N LYS A 31 14.61 -1.32 -3.56
CA LYS A 31 13.44 -1.54 -4.43
C LYS A 31 13.79 -1.34 -5.91
N ALA A 32 14.68 -0.39 -6.22
CA ALA A 32 15.10 -0.13 -7.60
C ALA A 32 15.81 -1.32 -8.27
N LEU A 33 16.30 -2.27 -7.48
CA LEU A 33 16.94 -3.50 -7.94
C LEU A 33 16.00 -4.71 -8.02
N LEU A 34 14.76 -4.59 -7.49
CA LEU A 34 13.77 -5.66 -7.55
C LEU A 34 13.16 -5.75 -8.95
N GLY A 35 13.24 -6.92 -9.56
CA GLY A 35 12.45 -7.24 -10.75
C GLY A 35 10.99 -7.52 -10.38
N SER A 36 10.09 -7.44 -11.36
CA SER A 36 8.64 -7.59 -11.15
C SER A 36 8.19 -8.88 -10.49
N LEU A 37 8.98 -9.95 -10.60
CA LEU A 37 8.70 -11.25 -9.97
C LEU A 37 9.74 -11.60 -8.89
N SER A 38 10.44 -10.61 -8.35
CA SER A 38 11.40 -10.85 -7.28
C SER A 38 10.67 -11.26 -6.01
N TYR A 39 11.14 -12.34 -5.40
CA TYR A 39 10.69 -12.84 -4.11
C TYR A 39 11.91 -12.87 -3.17
N VAL A 40 11.98 -11.94 -2.25
CA VAL A 40 13.03 -11.89 -1.23
C VAL A 40 12.49 -12.48 0.06
N HIS A 41 13.20 -13.43 0.65
CA HIS A 41 12.83 -14.01 1.93
C HIS A 41 13.94 -13.80 2.96
N ILE A 42 13.65 -13.06 4.00
CA ILE A 42 14.54 -12.86 5.14
C ILE A 42 14.31 -13.99 6.13
N LEU A 43 15.36 -14.75 6.39
CA LEU A 43 15.36 -15.92 7.27
C LEU A 43 16.34 -15.69 8.41
N ASP A 44 15.83 -15.67 9.64
CA ASP A 44 16.62 -15.41 10.82
C ASP A 44 15.94 -15.91 12.10
N ASN A 45 16.60 -15.73 13.23
CA ASN A 45 16.04 -16.02 14.55
C ASN A 45 15.16 -14.88 15.08
N THR A 46 14.11 -15.21 15.81
CA THR A 46 13.05 -14.25 16.20
C THR A 46 13.35 -13.43 17.46
N ASN A 47 14.39 -13.67 18.21
CA ASN A 47 14.66 -12.99 19.48
C ASN A 47 15.86 -12.04 19.42
N GLU A 48 16.20 -11.58 18.22
CA GLU A 48 17.33 -10.72 17.92
C GLU A 48 16.89 -9.33 17.48
N GLN A 49 17.82 -8.38 17.43
CA GLN A 49 17.52 -7.00 17.04
C GLN A 49 17.84 -6.79 15.55
N ASN A 50 17.09 -7.47 14.69
CA ASN A 50 17.30 -7.42 13.24
C ASN A 50 16.64 -6.18 12.61
N THR A 51 17.32 -5.58 11.65
CA THR A 51 16.86 -4.36 10.95
C THR A 51 16.78 -4.58 9.46
N LEU A 52 15.65 -4.19 8.85
CA LEU A 52 15.50 -4.10 7.40
C LEU A 52 15.62 -2.63 6.95
N TYR A 53 16.58 -2.35 6.07
CA TYR A 53 16.67 -1.09 5.34
C TYR A 53 16.04 -1.24 3.95
N LEU A 54 14.95 -0.52 3.72
CA LEU A 54 14.27 -0.42 2.43
C LEU A 54 14.73 0.86 1.73
N LYS A 55 15.48 0.70 0.64
CA LYS A 55 15.96 1.81 -0.17
C LYS A 55 15.05 2.05 -1.37
N SER A 56 15.07 3.29 -1.87
CA SER A 56 14.30 3.74 -3.05
C SER A 56 12.78 3.52 -2.88
N VAL A 57 12.28 3.60 -1.67
CA VAL A 57 10.86 3.48 -1.33
C VAL A 57 10.57 4.17 0.00
N SER A 58 9.43 4.83 0.08
CA SER A 58 8.87 5.42 1.31
C SER A 58 7.82 4.50 1.94
N ALA A 59 7.44 4.82 3.17
CA ALA A 59 6.55 3.96 3.96
C ALA A 59 5.12 3.89 3.41
N ASP A 60 4.66 4.91 2.71
CA ASP A 60 3.34 4.98 2.07
C ASP A 60 3.26 4.26 0.72
N GLU A 61 4.40 3.89 0.14
CA GLU A 61 4.47 3.13 -1.12
C GLU A 61 4.41 1.61 -0.92
N ILE A 62 4.24 1.14 0.30
CA ILE A 62 4.17 -0.29 0.61
C ILE A 62 2.87 -0.66 1.33
N ILE A 63 2.48 -1.93 1.19
CA ILE A 63 1.44 -2.56 2.01
C ILE A 63 2.09 -3.73 2.75
N LEU A 64 2.02 -3.70 4.07
CA LEU A 64 2.47 -4.80 4.92
C LEU A 64 1.29 -5.73 5.21
N LYS A 65 1.39 -6.98 4.78
CA LYS A 65 0.34 -8.00 4.93
C LYS A 65 0.77 -9.10 5.88
N GLN A 66 -0.21 -9.80 6.42
CA GLN A 66 0.01 -11.05 7.16
C GLN A 66 -0.49 -12.24 6.35
N ALA A 67 0.36 -13.26 6.24
CA ALA A 67 -0.02 -14.55 5.66
C ALA A 67 0.48 -15.67 6.58
N SER A 68 -0.41 -16.24 7.38
CA SER A 68 -0.06 -17.21 8.42
C SER A 68 0.97 -16.65 9.42
N ALA A 69 2.14 -17.23 9.51
CA ALA A 69 3.24 -16.77 10.39
C ALA A 69 4.17 -15.77 9.71
N ASP A 70 3.98 -15.51 8.42
CA ASP A 70 4.82 -14.57 7.67
C ASP A 70 4.22 -13.18 7.61
N ARG A 71 5.10 -12.20 7.49
CA ARG A 71 4.82 -10.82 7.11
C ARG A 71 5.29 -10.63 5.68
N ILE A 72 4.49 -9.97 4.87
CA ILE A 72 4.75 -9.76 3.44
C ILE A 72 4.69 -8.27 3.14
N ILE A 73 5.79 -7.70 2.67
CA ILE A 73 5.79 -6.36 2.09
C ILE A 73 5.48 -6.51 0.61
N THR A 74 4.45 -5.80 0.15
CA THR A 74 4.11 -5.58 -1.26
C THR A 74 4.28 -4.11 -1.57
N PHE A 75 4.46 -3.77 -2.85
CA PHE A 75 4.68 -2.41 -3.32
C PHE A 75 3.50 -1.95 -4.18
N ASN A 76 3.12 -0.68 -4.08
CA ASN A 76 1.99 -0.12 -4.83
C ASN A 76 2.24 -0.08 -6.35
N ASP A 77 3.50 -0.15 -6.78
CA ASP A 77 3.89 -0.02 -8.18
C ASP A 77 4.61 -1.25 -8.76
N SER A 78 4.77 -2.32 -7.97
CA SER A 78 5.50 -3.53 -8.35
C SER A 78 4.85 -4.80 -7.80
N THR A 79 5.01 -5.91 -8.49
CA THR A 79 4.57 -7.24 -8.02
C THR A 79 5.66 -8.00 -7.25
N ALA A 80 6.82 -7.38 -7.03
CA ALA A 80 7.86 -7.92 -6.15
C ALA A 80 7.37 -8.02 -4.70
N THR A 81 7.90 -8.96 -3.95
CA THR A 81 7.55 -9.15 -2.53
C THR A 81 8.77 -9.40 -1.66
N ILE A 82 8.69 -8.94 -0.40
CA ILE A 82 9.66 -9.28 0.64
C ILE A 82 8.91 -10.00 1.76
N HIS A 83 9.39 -11.16 2.15
CA HIS A 83 8.82 -12.01 3.18
C HIS A 83 9.75 -12.12 4.38
N PHE A 84 9.19 -12.13 5.59
CA PHE A 84 9.90 -12.37 6.84
C PHE A 84 8.97 -12.93 7.90
N GLY A 85 9.50 -13.71 8.83
CA GLY A 85 8.71 -14.32 9.92
C GLY A 85 8.19 -13.28 10.93
N GLU A 86 7.08 -13.60 11.59
CA GLU A 86 6.53 -12.81 12.70
C GLU A 86 7.59 -12.58 13.78
N GLY A 87 7.76 -11.31 14.20
CA GLY A 87 8.69 -10.95 15.25
C GLY A 87 10.17 -11.04 14.90
N LEU A 88 10.51 -11.36 13.64
CA LEU A 88 11.89 -11.46 13.16
C LEU A 88 12.59 -10.10 13.10
N LEU A 89 11.89 -9.06 12.63
CA LEU A 89 12.44 -7.72 12.54
C LEU A 89 12.10 -6.90 13.79
N SER A 90 13.07 -6.19 14.32
CA SER A 90 12.91 -5.18 15.37
C SER A 90 12.69 -3.78 14.79
N SER A 91 13.10 -3.54 13.54
CA SER A 91 12.83 -2.28 12.85
C SER A 91 12.85 -2.43 11.33
N ILE A 92 12.09 -1.55 10.67
CA ILE A 92 12.17 -1.26 9.23
C ILE A 92 12.53 0.21 9.07
N VAL A 93 13.55 0.52 8.29
CA VAL A 93 14.01 1.87 8.00
C VAL A 93 13.82 2.15 6.51
N PHE A 94 13.13 3.23 6.18
CA PHE A 94 12.84 3.65 4.81
C PHE A 94 13.84 4.71 4.31
N ASP A 95 13.88 4.92 3.01
CA ASP A 95 14.82 5.83 2.36
C ASP A 95 14.56 7.32 2.70
N ASP A 96 13.31 7.66 3.03
CA ASP A 96 12.90 8.99 3.51
C ASP A 96 13.28 9.27 4.97
N GLY A 97 13.87 8.30 5.67
CA GLY A 97 14.24 8.37 7.08
C GLY A 97 13.14 7.93 8.05
N THR A 98 11.94 7.60 7.55
CA THR A 98 10.90 6.99 8.37
C THR A 98 11.40 5.67 8.96
N THR A 99 11.07 5.40 10.21
CA THR A 99 11.44 4.15 10.87
C THR A 99 10.23 3.57 11.58
N TRP A 100 9.95 2.30 11.32
CA TRP A 100 8.99 1.52 12.09
C TRP A 100 9.72 0.62 13.08
N ASP A 101 9.45 0.78 14.35
CA ASP A 101 9.87 -0.18 15.38
C ASP A 101 8.96 -1.42 15.35
N LYS A 102 9.25 -2.41 16.19
CA LYS A 102 8.48 -3.65 16.25
C LYS A 102 6.97 -3.42 16.48
N ALA A 103 6.60 -2.47 17.32
CA ALA A 103 5.20 -2.17 17.61
C ALA A 103 4.53 -1.49 16.39
N GLN A 104 5.24 -0.60 15.73
CA GLN A 104 4.78 0.07 14.51
C GLN A 104 4.67 -0.92 13.34
N ILE A 105 5.62 -1.88 13.20
CA ILE A 105 5.51 -2.95 12.19
C ILE A 105 4.18 -3.70 12.37
N GLU A 106 3.87 -4.15 13.59
CA GLU A 106 2.61 -4.86 13.85
C GLU A 106 1.36 -3.95 13.68
N GLN A 107 1.48 -2.66 13.95
CA GLN A 107 0.39 -1.70 13.75
C GLN A 107 0.09 -1.45 12.26
N HIS A 108 1.11 -1.48 11.40
CA HIS A 108 0.96 -1.23 9.96
C HIS A 108 0.54 -2.45 9.15
N ILE A 109 0.36 -3.63 9.79
CA ILE A 109 -0.20 -4.78 9.10
C ILE A 109 -1.61 -4.42 8.59
N ALA A 110 -1.82 -4.58 7.29
CA ALA A 110 -3.11 -4.32 6.67
C ALA A 110 -4.20 -5.19 7.28
N LYS A 111 -5.29 -4.56 7.69
CA LYS A 111 -6.49 -5.25 8.17
C LYS A 111 -7.31 -5.71 6.97
N THR A 112 -7.70 -6.97 6.96
CA THR A 112 -8.59 -7.51 5.93
C THR A 112 -10.04 -7.14 6.23
N VAL A 113 -10.73 -6.58 5.25
CA VAL A 113 -12.17 -6.37 5.23
C VAL A 113 -12.74 -7.27 4.14
N VAL A 114 -13.65 -8.16 4.51
CA VAL A 114 -14.31 -9.07 3.59
C VAL A 114 -15.79 -8.69 3.51
N GLY A 115 -16.26 -8.46 2.30
CA GLY A 115 -17.68 -8.21 2.02
C GLY A 115 -18.48 -9.49 1.83
N THR A 116 -19.61 -9.35 1.17
CA THR A 116 -20.56 -10.40 0.87
C THR A 116 -20.76 -10.55 -0.64
N PHE A 117 -21.66 -11.44 -1.08
CA PHE A 117 -22.05 -11.51 -2.49
C PHE A 117 -23.14 -10.51 -2.89
N ASP A 118 -23.59 -9.67 -1.94
CA ASP A 118 -24.57 -8.60 -2.15
C ASP A 118 -23.83 -7.24 -2.23
N ASN A 119 -24.56 -6.17 -2.52
CA ASN A 119 -23.99 -4.82 -2.57
C ASN A 119 -23.57 -4.36 -1.18
N ASP A 120 -22.29 -4.18 -0.98
CA ASP A 120 -21.70 -3.72 0.28
C ASP A 120 -21.43 -2.22 0.27
N VAL A 121 -21.55 -1.60 1.45
CA VAL A 121 -21.14 -0.22 1.67
C VAL A 121 -20.20 -0.19 2.85
N VAL A 122 -18.93 0.10 2.58
CA VAL A 122 -17.85 0.11 3.56
C VAL A 122 -17.29 1.51 3.72
N GLU A 123 -17.08 1.94 4.95
CA GLU A 123 -16.47 3.24 5.25
C GLU A 123 -15.03 3.08 5.76
N THR A 124 -14.13 3.96 5.33
CA THR A 124 -12.79 4.07 5.90
C THR A 124 -12.89 4.56 7.35
N ALA A 125 -12.16 3.94 8.26
CA ALA A 125 -12.43 4.09 9.69
C ALA A 125 -11.30 4.69 10.53
N THR A 126 -10.04 4.52 10.13
CA THR A 126 -8.90 4.83 11.01
C THR A 126 -7.73 5.38 10.21
N ALA A 127 -7.25 6.57 10.60
CA ALA A 127 -6.03 7.15 10.05
C ALA A 127 -4.80 6.27 10.32
N ASN A 128 -3.84 6.29 9.41
CA ASN A 128 -2.59 5.54 9.52
C ASN A 128 -2.76 4.02 9.70
N GLN A 129 -3.91 3.50 9.27
CA GLN A 129 -4.19 2.06 9.24
C GLN A 129 -4.45 1.64 7.79
N THR A 130 -3.63 0.74 7.28
CA THR A 130 -3.82 0.14 5.96
C THR A 130 -4.89 -0.94 6.00
N TYR A 131 -5.68 -1.04 4.95
CA TYR A 131 -6.70 -2.07 4.78
C TYR A 131 -6.52 -2.80 3.45
N SER A 132 -6.90 -4.07 3.43
CA SER A 132 -7.05 -4.88 2.22
C SER A 132 -8.52 -5.25 2.10
N TYR A 133 -9.23 -4.63 1.16
CA TYR A 133 -10.64 -4.85 0.90
C TYR A 133 -10.80 -5.95 -0.14
N THR A 134 -11.66 -6.92 0.15
CA THR A 134 -12.16 -7.93 -0.77
C THR A 134 -13.66 -7.96 -0.58
N LEU A 135 -14.43 -7.23 -1.41
CA LEU A 135 -15.86 -7.03 -1.19
C LEU A 135 -16.73 -8.05 -1.93
N ASP A 136 -16.06 -8.95 -2.69
CA ASP A 136 -16.66 -10.03 -3.45
C ASP A 136 -17.49 -9.52 -4.65
N THR A 137 -18.64 -10.11 -4.94
CA THR A 137 -19.51 -9.72 -6.06
C THR A 137 -20.62 -8.80 -5.60
N GLY A 138 -20.97 -7.84 -6.41
CA GLY A 138 -22.02 -6.87 -6.09
C GLY A 138 -21.72 -5.52 -6.71
N ALA A 139 -22.55 -4.53 -6.45
CA ALA A 139 -22.26 -3.15 -6.72
C ALA A 139 -21.80 -2.49 -5.41
N ASP A 140 -20.52 -2.59 -5.13
CA ASP A 140 -19.95 -2.23 -3.84
C ASP A 140 -19.52 -0.78 -3.80
N THR A 141 -19.52 -0.19 -2.61
CA THR A 141 -19.12 1.20 -2.42
C THR A 141 -18.14 1.32 -1.25
N LEU A 142 -16.95 1.85 -1.54
CA LEU A 142 -15.99 2.26 -0.51
C LEU A 142 -16.07 3.76 -0.31
N ILE A 143 -16.46 4.19 0.89
CA ILE A 143 -16.63 5.59 1.28
C ILE A 143 -15.36 6.06 1.98
N PHE A 144 -14.70 7.05 1.41
CA PHE A 144 -13.51 7.68 1.99
C PHE A 144 -13.92 8.85 2.88
N LYS A 145 -13.66 8.70 4.19
CA LYS A 145 -13.81 9.77 5.17
C LYS A 145 -12.52 10.57 5.32
N VAL A 146 -12.62 11.79 5.80
CA VAL A 146 -11.45 12.53 6.27
C VAL A 146 -10.94 11.85 7.53
N LEU A 147 -9.83 11.13 7.42
CA LEU A 147 -9.17 10.45 8.53
C LEU A 147 -8.08 11.33 9.15
N ASP A 148 -7.45 12.16 8.33
CA ASP A 148 -6.47 13.16 8.75
C ASP A 148 -6.77 14.46 8.01
N ASP A 149 -6.99 15.55 8.76
CA ASP A 149 -7.26 16.88 8.22
C ASP A 149 -5.97 17.69 8.00
N ILE A 150 -4.86 17.17 8.45
CA ILE A 150 -3.54 17.71 8.17
C ILE A 150 -3.04 17.09 6.86
N ASP A 151 -2.34 17.88 6.05
CA ASP A 151 -1.71 17.41 4.81
C ASP A 151 -0.46 16.58 5.14
N ASN A 152 -0.68 15.38 5.66
CA ASN A 152 0.37 14.42 5.96
C ASN A 152 0.39 13.31 4.92
N LEU A 153 1.59 12.87 4.55
CA LEU A 153 1.78 11.73 3.66
C LEU A 153 1.08 10.48 4.23
N GLY A 154 0.19 9.90 3.43
CA GLY A 154 -0.51 8.67 3.78
C GLY A 154 -1.59 8.78 4.85
N GLY A 155 -1.88 9.97 5.40
CA GLY A 155 -2.85 10.13 6.49
C GLY A 155 -4.26 9.67 6.15
N ASN A 156 -4.69 9.87 4.89
CA ASN A 156 -5.97 9.41 4.35
C ASN A 156 -5.85 8.15 3.49
N SER A 157 -4.65 7.62 3.25
CA SER A 157 -4.43 6.39 2.51
C SER A 157 -5.13 5.22 3.20
N ASN A 158 -5.77 4.35 2.41
CA ASN A 158 -6.56 3.25 2.95
C ASN A 158 -6.17 1.86 2.43
N GLY A 159 -5.09 1.75 1.69
CA GLY A 159 -4.49 0.47 1.29
C GLY A 159 -4.91 -0.01 -0.09
N GLU A 160 -5.54 -1.17 -0.20
CA GLU A 160 -5.89 -1.77 -1.49
C GLU A 160 -7.33 -2.28 -1.53
N TRP A 161 -7.91 -2.28 -2.75
CA TRP A 161 -9.14 -3.01 -3.06
C TRP A 161 -8.81 -4.09 -4.09
N THR A 162 -8.92 -5.36 -3.68
CA THR A 162 -8.37 -6.49 -4.44
C THR A 162 -9.26 -6.97 -5.59
N ASP A 163 -10.54 -6.72 -5.51
CA ASP A 163 -11.55 -7.21 -6.46
C ASP A 163 -12.38 -6.11 -7.12
N PHE A 164 -12.07 -4.82 -6.92
CA PHE A 164 -12.77 -3.69 -7.55
C PHE A 164 -13.09 -3.96 -9.03
N ASN A 165 -14.34 -3.78 -9.44
CA ASN A 165 -14.80 -4.17 -10.75
C ASN A 165 -15.85 -3.20 -11.35
N LEU A 166 -15.46 -2.43 -12.36
CA LEU A 166 -16.34 -1.48 -13.03
C LEU A 166 -17.59 -2.15 -13.66
N SER A 167 -17.50 -3.43 -14.08
CA SER A 167 -18.63 -4.14 -14.66
C SER A 167 -19.70 -4.53 -13.65
N GLU A 168 -19.37 -4.54 -12.36
CA GLU A 168 -20.28 -4.75 -11.23
C GLU A 168 -20.84 -3.44 -10.68
N ASN A 169 -20.39 -2.31 -11.20
CA ASN A 169 -20.70 -0.94 -10.76
C ASN A 169 -20.14 -0.57 -9.39
N ASP A 170 -18.98 -1.06 -9.05
CA ASP A 170 -18.27 -0.64 -7.86
C ASP A 170 -17.97 0.85 -7.87
N LYS A 171 -17.99 1.45 -6.68
CA LYS A 171 -17.88 2.90 -6.48
C LYS A 171 -16.81 3.27 -5.45
N LEU A 172 -16.15 4.38 -5.73
CA LEU A 172 -15.26 5.09 -4.83
C LEU A 172 -15.96 6.38 -4.43
N ASP A 173 -16.46 6.46 -3.20
CA ASP A 173 -17.15 7.64 -2.70
C ASP A 173 -16.16 8.60 -2.05
N LEU A 174 -15.92 9.71 -2.73
CA LEU A 174 -15.01 10.79 -2.34
C LEU A 174 -15.76 12.02 -1.81
N SER A 175 -17.09 11.96 -1.68
CA SER A 175 -17.94 13.10 -1.37
C SER A 175 -17.61 13.77 -0.03
N GLN A 176 -17.05 13.00 0.91
CA GLN A 176 -16.63 13.52 2.21
C GLN A 176 -15.16 13.99 2.22
N LEU A 177 -14.38 13.63 1.21
CA LEU A 177 -12.94 13.92 1.15
C LEU A 177 -12.63 15.19 0.37
N LEU A 178 -13.33 15.42 -0.76
CA LEU A 178 -13.07 16.54 -1.65
C LEU A 178 -13.64 17.87 -1.11
N ILE A 179 -12.86 18.94 -1.22
CA ILE A 179 -13.20 20.28 -0.76
C ILE A 179 -13.51 21.17 -1.96
N ASN A 180 -14.64 21.86 -1.93
CA ASN A 180 -15.06 22.79 -2.99
C ASN A 180 -15.06 22.19 -4.39
N ASN A 181 -15.39 20.90 -4.50
CA ASN A 181 -15.46 20.21 -5.77
C ASN A 181 -16.48 20.87 -6.71
N ASN A 182 -16.00 21.32 -7.86
CA ASN A 182 -16.81 21.98 -8.90
C ASN A 182 -17.30 21.01 -9.99
N GLY A 183 -17.10 19.69 -9.79
CA GLY A 183 -17.42 18.65 -10.76
C GLY A 183 -16.29 18.31 -11.73
N ASN A 184 -15.16 19.02 -11.71
CA ASN A 184 -14.00 18.71 -12.54
C ASN A 184 -13.02 17.79 -11.78
N LEU A 185 -13.32 16.50 -11.71
CA LEU A 185 -12.52 15.52 -10.96
C LEU A 185 -11.05 15.44 -11.40
N GLN A 186 -10.72 15.82 -12.62
CA GLN A 186 -9.34 15.83 -13.12
C GLN A 186 -8.42 16.82 -12.38
N GLU A 187 -8.99 17.78 -11.66
CA GLU A 187 -8.22 18.68 -10.80
C GLU A 187 -7.89 18.05 -9.43
N PHE A 188 -8.63 17.01 -9.04
CA PHE A 188 -8.56 16.40 -7.71
C PHE A 188 -7.94 15.00 -7.73
N ILE A 189 -8.10 14.25 -8.82
CA ILE A 189 -7.74 12.85 -8.90
C ILE A 189 -6.66 12.63 -9.95
N THR A 190 -5.62 11.92 -9.56
CA THR A 190 -4.63 11.34 -10.47
C THR A 190 -4.68 9.82 -10.39
N VAL A 191 -4.46 9.17 -11.54
CA VAL A 191 -4.45 7.73 -11.68
C VAL A 191 -3.14 7.32 -12.34
N LYS A 192 -2.41 6.41 -11.71
CA LYS A 192 -1.15 5.87 -12.22
C LYS A 192 -1.32 4.36 -12.42
N ASP A 193 -1.19 3.91 -13.65
CA ASP A 193 -1.14 2.48 -13.96
C ASP A 193 0.24 1.91 -13.59
N THR A 194 0.26 0.81 -12.85
CA THR A 194 1.46 0.17 -12.33
C THR A 194 1.40 -1.34 -12.57
N GLN A 195 2.49 -2.04 -12.27
CA GLN A 195 2.49 -3.52 -12.35
C GLN A 195 1.56 -4.18 -11.31
N ALA A 196 1.37 -3.54 -10.17
CA ALA A 196 0.50 -4.06 -9.11
C ALA A 196 -0.98 -3.77 -9.38
N GLY A 197 -1.27 -2.78 -10.21
CA GLY A 197 -2.62 -2.31 -10.54
C GLY A 197 -2.66 -0.79 -10.70
N VAL A 198 -3.80 -0.21 -10.43
CA VAL A 198 -4.01 1.24 -10.53
C VAL A 198 -3.87 1.89 -9.16
N VAL A 199 -2.90 2.77 -9.01
CA VAL A 199 -2.78 3.65 -7.84
C VAL A 199 -3.57 4.91 -8.10
N MET A 200 -4.53 5.20 -7.24
CA MET A 200 -5.30 6.42 -7.25
C MET A 200 -4.79 7.37 -6.16
N SER A 201 -4.47 8.60 -6.56
CA SER A 201 -4.08 9.67 -5.65
C SER A 201 -5.12 10.78 -5.68
N VAL A 202 -5.32 11.44 -4.54
CA VAL A 202 -6.28 12.52 -4.37
C VAL A 202 -5.61 13.75 -3.78
N ASP A 203 -5.87 14.90 -4.42
CA ASP A 203 -5.62 16.23 -3.90
C ASP A 203 -6.96 16.80 -3.42
N ARG A 204 -7.14 17.01 -2.13
CA ARG A 204 -8.44 17.30 -1.52
C ARG A 204 -9.02 18.65 -1.94
N ASP A 205 -8.20 19.66 -2.16
CA ASP A 205 -8.63 21.00 -2.58
C ASP A 205 -8.33 21.30 -4.06
N GLY A 206 -7.78 20.33 -4.77
CA GLY A 206 -7.48 20.35 -6.19
C GLY A 206 -6.14 21.01 -6.53
N SER A 207 -5.56 20.63 -7.65
CA SER A 207 -4.19 20.98 -8.09
C SER A 207 -3.92 22.49 -8.24
N ASN A 208 -4.95 23.31 -8.22
CA ASN A 208 -4.85 24.78 -8.29
C ASN A 208 -4.79 25.46 -6.92
N GLN A 209 -4.91 24.72 -5.84
CA GLN A 209 -4.83 25.17 -4.46
C GLN A 209 -3.50 24.69 -3.84
N SER A 210 -3.26 25.04 -2.59
CA SER A 210 -1.99 24.74 -1.93
C SER A 210 -2.13 24.37 -0.46
N THR A 211 -3.37 24.12 -0.02
CA THR A 211 -3.61 23.74 1.38
C THR A 211 -3.34 22.26 1.58
N TYR A 212 -3.69 21.46 0.58
CA TYR A 212 -3.44 20.04 0.55
C TYR A 212 -2.58 19.69 -0.68
N HIS A 213 -1.91 18.53 -0.63
CA HIS A 213 -1.12 18.01 -1.73
C HIS A 213 -1.67 16.66 -2.16
N SER A 214 -1.42 16.29 -3.41
CA SER A 214 -1.81 14.98 -3.92
C SER A 214 -1.15 13.86 -3.13
N GLN A 215 -1.96 12.95 -2.58
CA GLN A 215 -1.52 11.79 -1.79
C GLN A 215 -2.13 10.52 -2.36
N GLU A 216 -1.36 9.41 -2.30
CA GLU A 216 -1.90 8.09 -2.65
C GLU A 216 -3.04 7.75 -1.71
N LEU A 217 -4.19 7.36 -2.27
CA LEU A 217 -5.39 7.04 -1.51
C LEU A 217 -5.62 5.52 -1.47
N ILE A 218 -5.60 4.86 -2.62
CA ILE A 218 -5.87 3.43 -2.71
C ILE A 218 -5.22 2.79 -3.95
N LEU A 219 -4.80 1.53 -3.80
CA LEU A 219 -4.42 0.65 -4.90
C LEU A 219 -5.62 -0.21 -5.33
N LEU A 220 -6.05 -0.12 -6.59
CA LEU A 220 -6.96 -1.08 -7.21
C LEU A 220 -6.13 -2.23 -7.76
N THR A 221 -6.01 -3.31 -7.01
CA THR A 221 -5.06 -4.41 -7.27
C THR A 221 -5.40 -5.14 -8.56
N ALA A 222 -4.37 -5.40 -9.37
CA ALA A 222 -4.46 -6.11 -10.65
C ALA A 222 -5.48 -5.52 -11.65
N LYS A 223 -5.79 -4.24 -11.52
CA LYS A 223 -6.63 -3.49 -12.47
C LYS A 223 -5.78 -2.51 -13.27
N HIS A 224 -6.19 -2.24 -14.50
CA HIS A 224 -5.50 -1.38 -15.43
C HIS A 224 -6.50 -0.40 -16.07
N TYR A 225 -7.08 0.46 -15.24
CA TYR A 225 -8.04 1.48 -15.65
C TYR A 225 -7.36 2.84 -15.77
N THR A 226 -7.75 3.62 -16.76
CA THR A 226 -7.43 5.03 -16.83
C THR A 226 -8.42 5.87 -15.99
N LEU A 227 -8.08 7.11 -15.69
CA LEU A 227 -9.04 8.04 -15.07
C LEU A 227 -10.30 8.21 -15.94
N GLU A 228 -10.13 8.21 -17.28
CA GLU A 228 -11.25 8.31 -18.21
C GLU A 228 -12.18 7.09 -18.14
N ASP A 229 -11.65 5.88 -18.01
CA ASP A 229 -12.45 4.64 -17.81
C ASP A 229 -13.27 4.72 -16.52
N LEU A 230 -12.65 5.13 -15.42
CA LEU A 230 -13.30 5.29 -14.12
C LEU A 230 -14.41 6.35 -14.17
N MET A 231 -14.16 7.49 -14.82
CA MET A 231 -15.14 8.56 -14.99
C MET A 231 -16.30 8.12 -15.92
N ALA A 232 -16.01 7.48 -17.06
CA ALA A 232 -17.01 7.01 -18.01
C ALA A 232 -17.95 5.95 -17.41
N SER A 233 -17.43 5.14 -16.48
CA SER A 233 -18.19 4.14 -15.73
C SER A 233 -18.91 4.71 -14.51
N ASN A 234 -18.86 6.02 -14.28
CA ASN A 234 -19.37 6.67 -13.07
C ASN A 234 -18.85 5.99 -11.78
N ALA A 235 -17.58 5.59 -11.73
CA ALA A 235 -16.98 4.94 -10.58
C ALA A 235 -16.85 5.86 -9.36
N PHE A 236 -17.00 7.18 -9.53
CA PHE A 236 -16.86 8.14 -8.45
C PHE A 236 -18.21 8.69 -7.98
N ILE A 237 -18.38 8.77 -6.65
CA ILE A 237 -19.37 9.60 -5.97
C ILE A 237 -18.62 10.80 -5.37
N HIS A 238 -19.09 12.05 -5.63
CA HIS A 238 -18.35 13.27 -5.28
C HIS A 238 -19.24 14.48 -5.10
#